data_132755194f2f991eada0cd2dff674094
#
_entry.id   132755194f2f991eada0cd2dff674094
#
_cell.length_a   1.000
_cell.length_b   1.000
_cell.length_c   1.000
_cell.angle_alpha   90.00
_cell.angle_beta   90.00
_cell.angle_gamma   90.00
#
_symmetry.space_group_name_H-M   'P 1'
#
loop_
_entity.id
_entity.type
_entity.pdbx_description
1 polymer ?
#
loop_
_entity_poly.entity_id
_entity_poly.type
_entity_poly.pdbx_seq_one_letter_code
_entity_poly.pdbx_strand_id
1 'polypeptide(L)'
;SQATNKPKFKIPEGFANAVAKVSLVIAKELQKDCVLTTNREEFVVSGTGGLGTAETKFDTDHMTLSKVSVICSPEHLTKVLADVTHLIVDKNSVQMHGERLTYYVATRG
;
A
#
# COMPACT_ATOMS: atom_id res chain seq x y z
N SER A 1 -4.82 19.75 15.35
CA SER A 1 -4.59 19.31 15.04
C SER A 1 -3.89 18.52 14.82
N GLN A 2 -3.71 18.37 14.84
CA GLN A 2 -3.22 17.72 14.65
C GLN A 2 -2.78 16.98 14.01
N ALA A 3 -2.77 17.11 14.19
CA ALA A 3 -2.26 16.30 13.73
C ALA A 3 -1.88 15.47 12.92
N THR A 4 -1.96 15.62 12.43
CA THR A 4 -1.95 14.73 11.39
C THR A 4 -1.13 15.11 10.23
N ASN A 5 0.11 15.28 10.47
CA ASN A 5 1.02 15.51 9.39
C ASN A 5 1.59 14.18 8.93
N LYS A 6 0.68 13.30 8.50
CA LYS A 6 1.12 12.04 7.95
C LYS A 6 1.62 12.29 6.55
N PRO A 7 2.80 11.82 6.20
CA PRO A 7 3.36 12.08 4.88
C PRO A 7 2.49 11.49 3.79
N LYS A 8 2.17 12.33 2.81
CA LYS A 8 1.44 11.92 1.63
C LYS A 8 2.47 11.80 0.51
N PHE A 9 2.62 10.61 -0.05
CA PHE A 9 3.60 10.40 -1.11
C PHE A 9 2.92 9.93 -2.39
N LYS A 10 3.56 10.25 -3.50
CA LYS A 10 3.04 9.89 -4.81
C LYS A 10 3.06 8.38 -4.97
N ILE A 11 1.97 7.83 -5.51
CA ILE A 11 1.91 6.41 -5.82
C ILE A 11 3.01 6.11 -6.83
N PRO A 12 3.93 5.19 -6.49
CA PRO A 12 5.05 4.93 -7.39
C PRO A 12 4.61 4.23 -8.67
N GLU A 13 5.35 4.50 -9.74
CA GLU A 13 5.16 3.75 -10.97
C GLU A 13 5.48 2.29 -10.68
N GLY A 14 4.62 1.40 -11.16
CA GLY A 14 4.78 -0.02 -10.89
C GLY A 14 4.00 -0.53 -9.68
N PHE A 15 3.30 0.36 -8.98
CA PHE A 15 2.54 -0.04 -7.81
C PHE A 15 1.46 -1.09 -8.17
N ALA A 16 0.72 -0.86 -9.25
CA ALA A 16 -0.31 -1.81 -9.67
C ALA A 16 0.29 -3.19 -9.98
N ASN A 17 1.45 -3.21 -10.64
CA ASN A 17 2.14 -4.47 -10.93
C ASN A 17 2.61 -5.17 -9.65
N ALA A 18 3.08 -4.39 -8.68
CA ALA A 18 3.51 -4.97 -7.40
C ALA A 18 2.34 -5.63 -6.68
N VAL A 19 1.18 -4.98 -6.67
CA VAL A 19 -0.03 -5.54 -6.06
C VAL A 19 -0.48 -6.79 -6.83
N ALA A 20 -0.38 -6.76 -8.16
CA ALA A 20 -0.75 -7.92 -8.98
C ALA A 20 0.14 -9.13 -8.68
N LYS A 21 1.44 -8.90 -8.47
CA LYS A 21 2.36 -9.99 -8.12
C LYS A 21 2.01 -10.60 -6.77
N VAL A 22 1.64 -9.77 -5.79
CA VAL A 22 1.17 -10.25 -4.50
C VAL A 22 -0.09 -11.10 -4.71
N SER A 23 -1.03 -10.61 -5.51
CA SER A 23 -2.28 -11.34 -5.77
C SER A 23 -2.03 -12.72 -6.33
N LEU A 24 -0.99 -12.88 -7.16
CA LEU A 24 -0.66 -14.20 -7.71
C LEU A 24 -0.19 -15.16 -6.63
N VAL A 25 0.68 -14.73 -5.72
CA VAL A 25 1.24 -15.66 -4.73
C VAL A 25 0.28 -15.98 -3.60
N ILE A 26 -0.73 -15.12 -3.36
CA ILE A 26 -1.71 -15.36 -2.32
C ILE A 26 -3.05 -15.87 -2.88
N ALA A 27 -3.11 -16.18 -4.18
CA ALA A 27 -4.37 -16.51 -4.86
C ALA A 27 -5.14 -17.64 -4.21
N LYS A 28 -4.44 -18.61 -3.64
CA LYS A 28 -5.08 -19.79 -3.02
C LYS A 28 -5.21 -19.67 -1.51
N GLU A 29 -4.83 -18.55 -0.94
CA GLU A 29 -4.96 -18.35 0.49
C GLU A 29 -6.40 -18.01 0.85
N LEU A 30 -6.84 -18.48 2.00
CA LEU A 30 -8.19 -18.15 2.48
C LEU A 30 -8.29 -16.67 2.78
N GLN A 31 -7.23 -16.08 3.29
CA GLN A 31 -7.18 -14.66 3.60
C GLN A 31 -6.19 -13.98 2.64
N LYS A 32 -6.68 -13.02 1.89
CA LYS A 32 -5.90 -12.35 0.87
C LYS A 32 -5.22 -11.13 1.46
N ASP A 33 -4.01 -11.31 1.97
CA ASP A 33 -3.26 -10.26 2.66
C ASP A 33 -2.17 -9.68 1.78
N CYS A 34 -2.24 -8.38 1.58
CA CYS A 34 -1.17 -7.59 0.98
C CYS A 34 -0.62 -6.68 2.07
N VAL A 35 0.69 -6.67 2.24
CA VAL A 35 1.33 -5.90 3.29
C VAL A 35 1.99 -4.67 2.68
N LEU A 36 1.63 -3.50 3.19
CA LEU A 36 2.27 -2.24 2.81
C LEU A 36 3.13 -1.80 3.99
N THR A 37 4.41 -1.61 3.73
CA THR A 37 5.36 -1.21 4.76
C THR A 37 6.06 0.07 4.33
N THR A 38 6.12 1.05 5.22
CA THR A 38 6.94 2.23 5.00
C THR A 38 8.07 2.23 6.00
N ASN A 39 9.25 2.67 5.58
CA ASN A 39 10.42 2.72 6.42
C ASN A 39 11.36 3.79 5.88
N ARG A 40 11.28 4.99 6.45
CA ARG A 40 12.07 6.14 6.02
C ARG A 40 11.77 6.46 4.55
N GLU A 41 12.73 6.22 3.65
CA GLU A 41 12.57 6.57 2.23
C GLU A 41 12.18 5.38 1.37
N GLU A 42 11.71 4.32 2.00
CA GLU A 42 11.37 3.09 1.29
C GLU A 42 9.90 2.72 1.52
N PHE A 43 9.24 2.30 0.46
CA PHE A 43 7.87 1.80 0.52
C PHE A 43 7.88 0.41 -0.09
N VAL A 44 7.37 -0.58 0.64
CA VAL A 44 7.43 -1.98 0.22
C VAL A 44 6.03 -2.56 0.11
N VAL A 45 5.78 -3.25 -1.00
CA VAL A 45 4.53 -3.98 -1.23
C VAL A 45 4.89 -5.45 -1.22
N SER A 46 4.29 -6.22 -0.33
CA SER A 46 4.68 -7.63 -0.20
C SER A 46 3.50 -8.53 0.17
N GLY A 47 3.70 -9.81 -0.04
CA GLY A 47 2.75 -10.84 0.35
C GLY A 47 3.36 -12.21 0.23
N THR A 48 2.88 -13.13 1.07
CA THR A 48 3.38 -14.50 1.09
C THR A 48 2.20 -15.46 1.14
N GLY A 49 2.27 -16.49 0.34
CA GLY A 49 1.27 -17.55 0.31
C GLY A 49 1.92 -18.87 -0.04
N GLY A 50 1.09 -19.88 -0.24
CA GLY A 50 1.57 -21.22 -0.59
C GLY A 50 2.32 -21.27 -1.91
N LEU A 51 2.10 -20.28 -2.79
CA LEU A 51 2.75 -20.23 -4.09
C LEU A 51 4.07 -19.46 -4.07
N GLY A 52 4.41 -18.84 -2.96
CA GLY A 52 5.67 -18.10 -2.84
C GLY A 52 5.52 -16.76 -2.15
N THR A 53 6.54 -15.92 -2.34
CA THR A 53 6.59 -14.57 -1.78
C THR A 53 6.83 -13.58 -2.90
N ALA A 54 6.07 -12.47 -2.88
CA ALA A 54 6.30 -11.35 -3.78
C ALA A 54 6.65 -10.14 -2.93
N GLU A 55 7.67 -9.41 -3.33
CA GLU A 55 8.11 -8.22 -2.62
C GLU A 55 8.65 -7.21 -3.63
N THR A 56 8.13 -6.00 -3.59
CA THR A 56 8.61 -4.92 -4.45
C THR A 56 8.91 -3.70 -3.58
N LYS A 57 10.09 -3.15 -3.74
CA LYS A 57 10.54 -1.99 -2.98
C LYS A 57 10.57 -0.76 -3.88
N PHE A 58 10.07 0.34 -3.37
CA PHE A 58 10.03 1.61 -4.09
C PHE A 58 10.72 2.68 -3.27
N ASP A 59 11.39 3.58 -3.98
CA ASP A 59 11.94 4.80 -3.40
C ASP A 59 10.80 5.82 -3.31
N THR A 60 10.76 6.59 -2.23
CA THR A 60 9.70 7.57 -2.01
C THR A 60 10.12 8.99 -2.34
N ASP A 61 11.06 9.17 -3.27
CA ASP A 61 11.51 10.49 -3.73
C ASP A 61 11.97 11.39 -2.58
N HIS A 62 12.83 10.83 -1.72
CA HIS A 62 13.43 11.55 -0.59
C HIS A 62 12.45 11.93 0.51
N MET A 63 11.20 11.50 0.45
CA MET A 63 10.29 11.70 1.56
C MET A 63 10.63 10.74 2.68
N THR A 64 10.74 11.27 3.89
CA THR A 64 10.98 10.43 5.07
C THR A 64 9.65 10.00 5.65
N LEU A 65 9.41 8.70 5.67
CA LEU A 65 8.18 8.12 6.16
C LEU A 65 8.38 7.47 7.51
N SER A 66 7.31 7.41 8.28
CA SER A 66 7.32 6.67 9.54
C SER A 66 7.47 5.18 9.26
N LYS A 67 8.01 4.45 10.21
CA LYS A 67 8.16 3.01 10.08
C LYS A 67 6.86 2.35 10.53
N VAL A 68 6.04 1.96 9.55
CA VAL A 68 4.76 1.30 9.83
C VAL A 68 4.53 0.17 8.84
N SER A 69 3.68 -0.76 9.24
CA SER A 69 3.28 -1.87 8.40
C SER A 69 1.78 -2.06 8.54
N VAL A 70 1.09 -2.24 7.43
CA VAL A 70 -0.37 -2.38 7.45
C VAL A 70 -0.78 -3.48 6.47
N ILE A 71 -1.84 -4.20 6.80
CA ILE A 71 -2.34 -5.31 5.99
C ILE A 71 -3.67 -4.92 5.37
N CYS A 72 -3.82 -5.14 4.08
CA CYS A 72 -5.07 -4.87 3.38
C CYS A 72 -5.27 -5.86 2.23
N SER A 73 -6.47 -5.85 1.64
CA SER A 73 -6.76 -6.70 0.51
C SER A 73 -6.22 -6.07 -0.78
N PRO A 74 -5.55 -6.84 -1.65
CA PRO A 74 -5.09 -6.32 -2.93
C PRO A 74 -6.22 -5.72 -3.76
N GLU A 75 -7.39 -6.29 -3.69
CA GLU A 75 -8.54 -5.81 -4.43
C GLU A 75 -8.88 -4.37 -4.06
N HIS A 76 -8.83 -4.07 -2.77
CA HIS A 76 -9.12 -2.72 -2.28
C HIS A 76 -8.07 -1.72 -2.75
N LEU A 77 -6.82 -2.14 -2.89
CA LEU A 77 -5.75 -1.26 -3.33
C LEU A 77 -5.85 -0.87 -4.80
N THR A 78 -6.47 -1.72 -5.61
CA THR A 78 -6.55 -1.45 -7.04
C THR A 78 -7.87 -0.83 -7.48
N LYS A 79 -8.85 -0.81 -6.60
CA LYS A 79 -10.22 -0.43 -6.95
C LYS A 79 -10.33 0.97 -7.53
N VAL A 80 -9.58 1.92 -7.01
CA VAL A 80 -9.67 3.32 -7.41
C VAL A 80 -8.36 3.87 -7.96
N LEU A 81 -7.42 2.99 -8.34
CA LEU A 81 -6.09 3.44 -8.76
C LEU A 81 -6.10 4.45 -9.91
N ALA A 82 -7.06 4.33 -10.84
CA ALA A 82 -7.12 5.25 -11.97
C ALA A 82 -7.45 6.69 -11.56
N ASP A 83 -8.02 6.86 -10.37
CA ASP A 83 -8.53 8.16 -9.93
C ASP A 83 -7.72 8.77 -8.79
N VAL A 84 -6.65 8.13 -8.37
CA VAL A 84 -5.84 8.60 -7.25
C VAL A 84 -4.39 8.72 -7.66
N THR A 85 -3.66 9.60 -6.97
CA THR A 85 -2.27 9.87 -7.28
C THR A 85 -1.34 9.72 -6.09
N HIS A 86 -1.87 9.76 -4.88
CA HIS A 86 -1.05 9.76 -3.67
C HIS A 86 -1.59 8.79 -2.64
N LEU A 87 -0.68 8.35 -1.77
CA LEU A 87 -0.98 7.45 -0.65
C LEU A 87 -0.57 8.10 0.66
N ILE A 88 -1.35 7.79 1.69
CA ILE A 88 -0.92 7.98 3.07
C ILE A 88 -1.03 6.60 3.72
N VAL A 89 0.08 6.12 4.27
CA VAL A 89 0.11 4.83 4.98
C VAL A 89 0.43 5.14 6.43
N ASP A 90 -0.43 4.66 7.31
CA ASP A 90 -0.26 4.86 8.73
C ASP A 90 -0.56 3.53 9.45
N LYS A 91 -0.30 3.51 10.73
CA LYS A 91 -0.40 2.31 11.57
C LYS A 91 -1.69 1.53 11.36
N ASN A 92 -2.82 2.22 11.26
CA ASN A 92 -4.12 1.57 11.17
C ASN A 92 -4.93 2.04 9.97
N SER A 93 -4.30 2.67 8.99
CA SER A 93 -5.07 3.19 7.88
C SER A 93 -4.23 3.34 6.62
N VAL A 94 -4.90 3.20 5.49
CA VAL A 94 -4.35 3.54 4.19
C VAL A 94 -5.35 4.45 3.52
N GLN A 95 -4.88 5.58 3.02
CA GLN A 95 -5.71 6.52 2.30
C GLN A 95 -5.13 6.70 0.90
N MET A 96 -6.01 6.72 -0.08
CA MET A 96 -5.63 6.96 -1.47
C MET A 96 -6.27 8.27 -1.89
N HIS A 97 -5.45 9.23 -2.27
CA HIS A 97 -5.90 10.59 -2.56
C HIS A 97 -5.79 10.90 -4.04
N GLY A 98 -6.87 11.39 -4.61
CA GLY A 98 -6.92 11.94 -5.95
C GLY A 98 -7.34 13.38 -5.90
N GLU A 99 -7.62 13.96 -7.06
CA GLU A 99 -8.02 15.36 -7.16
C GLU A 99 -9.34 15.61 -6.45
N ARG A 100 -10.30 14.70 -6.61
CA ARG A 100 -11.65 14.86 -6.04
C ARG A 100 -12.09 13.68 -5.20
N LEU A 101 -11.17 12.75 -4.94
CA LEU A 101 -11.50 11.52 -4.26
C LEU A 101 -10.50 11.25 -3.15
N THR A 102 -11.02 10.87 -1.99
CA THR A 102 -10.21 10.27 -0.94
C THR A 102 -10.86 8.93 -0.62
N TYR A 103 -10.10 7.86 -0.83
CA TYR A 103 -10.57 6.51 -0.59
C TYR A 103 -9.84 5.92 0.60
N TYR A 104 -10.60 5.45 1.57
CA TYR A 104 -10.05 4.84 2.78
C TYR A 104 -10.07 3.34 2.59
N VAL A 105 -8.88 2.75 2.53
CA VAL A 105 -8.74 1.31 2.29
C VAL A 105 -8.98 0.57 3.59
N ALA A 106 -9.82 -0.46 3.55
CA ALA A 106 -10.04 -1.29 4.73
C ALA A 106 -8.75 -2.04 5.07
N THR A 107 -8.38 -2.02 6.36
CA THR A 107 -7.15 -2.65 6.83
C THR A 107 -7.45 -3.66 7.93
N ARG A 108 -6.51 -4.57 8.13
CA ARG A 108 -6.55 -5.55 9.21
C ARG A 108 -5.34 -5.34 10.09
N GLY A 109 -5.57 -5.49 11.38
CA GLY A 109 -4.51 -5.33 12.35
C GLY A 109 -3.69 -6.56 12.55
#